data_4f0f089ca43bfd457cc215ee68817e9b
#
_entry.id   4f0f089ca43bfd457cc215ee68817e9b
#
_cell.length_a   1.000
_cell.length_b   1.000
_cell.length_c   1.000
_cell.angle_alpha   90.00
_cell.angle_beta   90.00
_cell.angle_gamma   90.00
#
_symmetry.space_group_name_H-M   'P 1'
#
loop_
_entity.id
_entity.type
_entity.pdbx_description
1 polymer ?
#
loop_
_entity_poly.entity_id
_entity_poly.type
_entity_poly.pdbx_seq_one_letter_code
_entity_poly.pdbx_strand_id
1 'polypeptide(L)'
;MRNVVLLFAAQPEISRMVGAEPIAIKYFPFLVGREISKLSDGMSPSVKLAVPDTAPFQMSRRHFTIEQEGDSIIVRDYGSHNGTIVNGFMLGAGSRAFHAVLSPGENNIIAGTLISKFQFTCLV
;
A
#
# COMPACT_ATOMS: atom_id res chain seq x y z
N MET A 1 10.57 14.52 18.01
CA MET A 1 11.34 14.06 16.85
C MET A 1 10.43 13.40 15.86
N ARG A 2 10.52 13.81 14.62
CA ARG A 2 9.69 13.23 13.58
C ARG A 2 10.34 11.97 13.03
N ASN A 3 9.56 10.93 12.91
CA ASN A 3 10.03 9.68 12.33
C ASN A 3 9.98 9.76 10.81
N VAL A 4 10.95 9.15 10.17
CA VAL A 4 10.96 9.00 8.73
C VAL A 4 10.16 7.74 8.41
N VAL A 5 9.23 7.85 7.46
CA VAL A 5 8.46 6.71 7.00
C VAL A 5 8.96 6.33 5.61
N LEU A 6 9.42 5.09 5.49
CA LEU A 6 9.97 4.59 4.23
C LEU A 6 9.16 3.41 3.74
N LEU A 7 8.85 3.41 2.46
CA LEU A 7 8.11 2.32 1.82
C LEU A 7 8.94 1.77 0.68
N PHE A 8 9.08 0.45 0.62
CA PHE A 8 9.77 -0.17 -0.50
C PHE A 8 9.19 -1.56 -0.78
N ALA A 9 9.43 -2.03 -2.00
CA ALA A 9 8.94 -3.33 -2.44
C ALA A 9 9.71 -4.43 -1.75
N ALA A 10 8.98 -5.44 -1.24
CA ALA A 10 9.58 -6.58 -0.56
C ALA A 10 9.92 -7.73 -1.52
N GLN A 11 9.41 -7.67 -2.75
CA GLN A 11 9.64 -8.71 -3.76
C GLN A 11 10.46 -8.15 -4.91
N PRO A 12 11.45 -8.90 -5.42
CA PRO A 12 12.29 -8.39 -6.52
C PRO A 12 11.50 -7.99 -7.76
N GLU A 13 10.45 -8.72 -8.08
CA GLU A 13 9.63 -8.40 -9.24
C GLU A 13 8.98 -7.03 -9.10
N ILE A 14 8.47 -6.72 -7.92
CA ILE A 14 7.82 -5.43 -7.67
C ILE A 14 8.88 -4.33 -7.61
N SER A 15 10.03 -4.63 -7.03
CA SER A 15 11.17 -3.71 -6.99
C SER A 15 11.56 -3.24 -8.39
N ARG A 16 11.52 -4.15 -9.35
CA ARG A 16 11.83 -3.79 -10.74
C ARG A 16 10.78 -2.86 -11.34
N MET A 17 9.53 -2.96 -10.88
CA MET A 17 8.43 -2.14 -11.39
C MET A 17 8.41 -0.74 -10.79
N VAL A 18 8.65 -0.63 -9.49
CA VAL A 18 8.46 0.62 -8.76
C VAL A 18 9.77 1.25 -8.30
N GLY A 19 10.89 0.58 -8.56
CA GLY A 19 12.20 1.04 -8.13
C GLY A 19 12.66 0.32 -6.89
N ALA A 20 13.98 0.14 -6.78
CA ALA A 20 14.60 -0.56 -5.67
C ALA A 20 14.86 0.36 -4.48
N GLU A 21 14.83 1.66 -4.71
CA GLU A 21 15.10 2.63 -3.65
C GLU A 21 13.88 2.82 -2.77
N PRO A 22 14.07 2.97 -1.46
CA PRO A 22 12.94 3.28 -0.58
C PRO A 22 12.30 4.61 -0.94
N ILE A 23 10.98 4.66 -0.82
CA ILE A 23 10.23 5.89 -1.03
C ILE A 23 10.05 6.56 0.32
N ALA A 24 10.58 7.77 0.47
CA ALA A 24 10.37 8.54 1.70
C ALA A 24 8.99 9.19 1.63
N ILE A 25 8.12 8.81 2.55
CA ILE A 25 6.77 9.36 2.60
C ILE A 25 6.81 10.62 3.45
N LYS A 26 6.55 11.76 2.83
CA LYS A 26 6.62 13.07 3.49
C LYS A 26 5.26 13.70 3.68
N TYR A 27 4.28 13.29 2.90
CA TYR A 27 2.94 13.85 2.94
C TYR A 27 1.92 12.73 3.08
N PHE A 28 0.90 12.96 3.88
CA PHE A 28 -0.15 11.99 4.15
C PHE A 28 -1.51 12.57 3.75
N PRO A 29 -2.46 11.75 3.36
CA PRO A 29 -2.35 10.31 3.15
C PRO A 29 -1.55 9.98 1.89
N PHE A 30 -0.88 8.82 1.93
CA PHE A 30 -0.11 8.33 0.80
C PHE A 30 -0.86 7.15 0.20
N LEU A 31 -1.47 7.34 -0.95
CA LEU A 31 -2.34 6.34 -1.58
C LEU A 31 -1.56 5.48 -2.55
N VAL A 32 -1.67 4.16 -2.37
CA VAL A 32 -1.07 3.15 -3.24
C VAL A 32 -2.19 2.46 -4.00
N GLY A 33 -2.03 2.31 -5.30
CA GLY A 33 -3.04 1.67 -6.12
C GLY A 33 -2.47 1.12 -7.40
N ARG A 34 -3.35 0.46 -8.17
CA ARG A 34 -2.99 -0.12 -9.45
C ARG A 34 -2.83 0.96 -10.50
N GLU A 35 -1.77 0.83 -11.28
CA GLU A 35 -1.56 1.71 -12.42
C GLU A 35 -2.67 1.50 -13.45
N ILE A 36 -3.20 2.59 -13.99
CA ILE A 36 -4.18 2.54 -15.07
C ILE A 36 -3.51 3.02 -16.36
N SER A 37 -3.80 2.29 -17.44
CA SER A 37 -3.12 2.54 -18.71
C SER A 37 -3.62 3.75 -19.45
N LYS A 38 -4.83 4.23 -19.12
CA LYS A 38 -5.43 5.35 -19.81
C LYS A 38 -5.86 6.43 -18.83
N LEU A 39 -5.45 7.65 -19.07
CA LEU A 39 -5.84 8.77 -18.22
C LEU A 39 -7.34 8.97 -18.17
N SER A 40 -8.01 8.71 -19.31
CA SER A 40 -9.46 8.87 -19.41
C SER A 40 -10.23 7.87 -18.56
N ASP A 41 -9.57 6.82 -18.06
CA ASP A 41 -10.22 5.80 -17.26
C ASP A 41 -10.35 6.20 -15.79
N GLY A 42 -10.27 7.48 -15.50
CA GLY A 42 -10.49 7.97 -14.15
C GLY A 42 -9.28 7.85 -13.27
N MET A 43 -8.10 8.08 -13.81
CA MET A 43 -6.91 8.14 -13.01
C MET A 43 -7.10 9.18 -11.92
N SER A 44 -6.82 8.78 -10.70
CA SER A 44 -6.92 9.70 -9.57
C SER A 44 -5.60 10.43 -9.38
N PRO A 45 -5.61 11.76 -9.39
CA PRO A 45 -4.37 12.49 -9.10
C PRO A 45 -3.90 12.30 -7.67
N SER A 46 -4.72 11.72 -6.79
CA SER A 46 -4.31 11.46 -5.41
C SER A 46 -3.52 10.17 -5.25
N VAL A 47 -3.45 9.31 -6.27
CA VAL A 47 -2.62 8.10 -6.19
C VAL A 47 -1.15 8.52 -6.24
N LYS A 48 -0.39 8.14 -5.21
CA LYS A 48 1.00 8.53 -5.08
C LYS A 48 1.96 7.47 -5.59
N LEU A 49 1.59 6.20 -5.47
CA LEU A 49 2.37 5.10 -6.02
C LEU A 49 1.43 4.23 -6.84
N ALA A 50 1.64 4.24 -8.15
CA ALA A 50 0.86 3.44 -9.08
C ALA A 50 1.67 2.21 -9.44
N VAL A 51 1.11 1.03 -9.17
CA VAL A 51 1.82 -0.24 -9.36
C VAL A 51 1.19 -1.00 -10.51
N PRO A 52 1.96 -1.41 -11.52
CA PRO A 52 1.42 -2.20 -12.63
C PRO A 52 0.91 -3.55 -12.15
N ASP A 53 -0.22 -3.95 -12.69
CA ASP A 53 -0.79 -5.27 -12.42
C ASP A 53 -1.53 -5.71 -13.67
N THR A 54 -1.67 -7.02 -13.84
CA THR A 54 -2.40 -7.60 -14.96
C THR A 54 -3.48 -8.51 -14.44
N ALA A 55 -4.55 -8.65 -15.20
CA ALA A 55 -5.68 -9.49 -14.80
C ALA A 55 -5.25 -10.95 -14.67
N PRO A 56 -5.75 -11.71 -13.69
CA PRO A 56 -6.69 -11.25 -12.66
C PRO A 56 -5.99 -10.38 -11.62
N PHE A 57 -6.57 -9.22 -11.34
CA PHE A 57 -5.91 -8.22 -10.52
C PHE A 57 -5.92 -8.58 -9.04
N GLN A 58 -4.77 -8.40 -8.38
CA GLN A 58 -4.67 -8.42 -6.93
C GLN A 58 -4.86 -7.00 -6.38
N MET A 59 -4.39 -6.00 -7.11
CA MET A 59 -4.47 -4.62 -6.68
C MET A 59 -5.67 -3.91 -7.27
N SER A 60 -6.37 -3.15 -6.43
CA SER A 60 -7.42 -2.24 -6.86
C SER A 60 -6.82 -0.90 -7.28
N ARG A 61 -7.56 -0.11 -8.04
CA ARG A 61 -7.11 1.21 -8.50
C ARG A 61 -6.69 2.09 -7.33
N ARG A 62 -7.47 2.06 -6.26
CA ARG A 62 -7.14 2.69 -4.98
C ARG A 62 -7.15 1.57 -3.97
N HIS A 63 -5.99 1.18 -3.50
CA HIS A 63 -5.91 -0.03 -2.70
C HIS A 63 -5.79 0.25 -1.21
N PHE A 64 -4.72 0.96 -0.82
CA PHE A 64 -4.55 1.30 0.58
C PHE A 64 -3.86 2.65 0.72
N THR A 65 -4.03 3.25 1.88
CA THR A 65 -3.32 4.48 2.22
C THR A 65 -2.42 4.24 3.41
N ILE A 66 -1.34 5.01 3.46
CA ILE A 66 -0.53 5.15 4.66
C ILE A 66 -0.83 6.55 5.17
N GLU A 67 -1.24 6.63 6.44
CA GLU A 67 -1.74 7.86 7.04
C GLU A 67 -1.02 8.13 8.34
N GLN A 68 -1.00 9.38 8.75
CA GLN A 68 -0.50 9.78 10.04
C GLN A 68 -1.66 10.27 10.88
N GLU A 69 -1.77 9.74 12.09
CA GLU A 69 -2.82 10.11 13.03
C GLU A 69 -2.14 10.35 14.38
N GLY A 70 -1.96 11.62 14.72
CA GLY A 70 -1.16 11.96 15.88
C GLY A 70 0.26 11.50 15.69
N ASP A 71 0.77 10.72 16.65
CA ASP A 71 2.12 10.16 16.56
C ASP A 71 2.14 8.78 15.93
N SER A 72 0.98 8.28 15.49
CA SER A 72 0.87 6.94 14.93
C SER A 72 0.86 6.98 13.42
N ILE A 73 1.45 5.95 12.82
CA ILE A 73 1.35 5.72 11.38
C ILE A 73 0.41 4.54 11.21
N ILE A 74 -0.60 4.69 10.36
CA ILE A 74 -1.58 3.64 10.13
C ILE A 74 -1.66 3.30 8.64
N VAL A 75 -2.06 2.07 8.37
CA VAL A 75 -2.43 1.63 7.03
C VAL A 75 -3.93 1.44 7.02
N ARG A 76 -4.58 2.00 6.02
CA ARG A 76 -6.03 1.87 5.86
C ARG A 76 -6.33 1.23 4.51
N ASP A 77 -7.18 0.19 4.52
CA ASP A 77 -7.67 -0.37 3.27
C ASP A 77 -8.68 0.60 2.68
N TYR A 78 -8.51 0.92 1.41
CA TYR A 78 -9.32 1.95 0.76
C TYR A 78 -10.49 1.33 -0.02
N GLY A 79 -11.13 0.32 0.56
CA GLY A 79 -12.23 -0.37 -0.10
C GLY A 79 -11.76 -1.30 -1.20
N SER A 80 -10.58 -1.89 -1.07
CA SER A 80 -10.03 -2.76 -2.10
C SER A 80 -10.86 -4.03 -2.26
N HIS A 81 -10.79 -4.61 -3.45
CA HIS A 81 -11.53 -5.82 -3.74
C HIS A 81 -10.99 -7.02 -2.96
N ASN A 82 -9.68 -7.15 -2.88
CA ASN A 82 -9.03 -8.32 -2.29
C ASN A 82 -8.48 -8.11 -0.88
N GLY A 83 -8.57 -6.88 -0.37
CA GLY A 83 -8.08 -6.57 0.97
C GLY A 83 -6.62 -6.22 1.02
N THR A 84 -6.18 -5.86 2.22
CA THR A 84 -4.80 -5.51 2.52
C THR A 84 -4.41 -6.26 3.79
N ILE A 85 -3.25 -6.92 3.78
CA ILE A 85 -2.79 -7.66 4.94
C ILE A 85 -1.60 -6.93 5.55
N VAL A 86 -1.75 -6.51 6.80
CA VAL A 86 -0.71 -5.74 7.50
C VAL A 86 -0.21 -6.57 8.67
N ASN A 87 1.05 -6.97 8.60
CA ASN A 87 1.68 -7.80 9.64
C ASN A 87 0.84 -9.04 9.94
N GLY A 88 0.29 -9.65 8.89
CA GLY A 88 -0.54 -10.84 9.01
C GLY A 88 -1.99 -10.59 9.35
N PHE A 89 -2.39 -9.33 9.50
CA PHE A 89 -3.74 -8.95 9.91
C PHE A 89 -4.53 -8.44 8.70
N MET A 90 -5.68 -9.06 8.42
CA MET A 90 -6.49 -8.75 7.24
C MET A 90 -7.32 -7.49 7.44
N LEU A 91 -7.24 -6.57 6.48
CA LEU A 91 -8.07 -5.38 6.41
C LEU A 91 -8.94 -5.45 5.16
N GLY A 92 -10.19 -5.03 5.29
CA GLY A 92 -11.12 -5.00 4.15
C GLY A 92 -11.52 -6.38 3.69
N ALA A 93 -12.08 -6.46 2.48
CA ALA A 93 -12.48 -7.72 1.82
C ALA A 93 -13.31 -8.64 2.72
N GLY A 94 -14.34 -8.08 3.38
CA GLY A 94 -15.21 -8.84 4.25
C GLY A 94 -14.76 -8.91 5.70
N SER A 95 -13.57 -8.46 6.00
CA SER A 95 -13.11 -8.28 7.37
C SER A 95 -13.83 -7.10 8.00
N ARG A 96 -13.91 -7.08 9.34
CA ARG A 96 -14.48 -5.95 10.05
C ARG A 96 -13.49 -4.83 10.28
N ALA A 97 -12.22 -5.11 10.07
CA ALA A 97 -11.16 -4.13 10.27
C ALA A 97 -10.82 -3.45 8.96
N PHE A 98 -10.57 -2.15 8.99
CA PHE A 98 -10.22 -1.39 7.82
C PHE A 98 -8.90 -0.64 7.97
N HIS A 99 -8.33 -0.63 9.17
CA HIS A 99 -7.03 0.02 9.39
C HIS A 99 -6.26 -0.72 10.46
N ALA A 100 -4.94 -0.53 10.44
CA ALA A 100 -4.05 -1.10 11.43
C ALA A 100 -2.95 -0.09 11.73
N VAL A 101 -2.56 -0.01 13.00
CA VAL A 101 -1.46 0.85 13.43
C VAL A 101 -0.15 0.10 13.22
N LEU A 102 0.82 0.78 12.59
CA LEU A 102 2.12 0.17 12.35
C LEU A 102 2.97 0.23 13.61
N SER A 103 3.82 -0.77 13.76
CA SER A 103 4.77 -0.85 14.86
C SER A 103 6.07 -0.15 14.49
N PRO A 104 6.85 0.32 15.47
CA PRO A 104 8.19 0.82 15.17
C PRO A 104 9.02 -0.26 14.49
N GLY A 105 9.78 0.15 13.47
CA GLY A 105 10.60 -0.76 12.70
C GLY A 105 9.91 -1.24 11.43
N GLU A 106 10.17 -2.48 11.07
CA GLU A 106 9.67 -3.05 9.81
C GLU A 106 8.23 -3.52 9.96
N ASN A 107 7.42 -3.19 8.96
CA ASN A 107 6.04 -3.66 8.87
C ASN A 107 5.83 -4.25 7.49
N ASN A 108 5.13 -5.37 7.42
CA ASN A 108 4.82 -6.02 6.16
C ASN A 108 3.42 -5.62 5.70
N ILE A 109 3.30 -5.22 4.45
CA ILE A 109 2.01 -4.85 3.86
C ILE A 109 1.86 -5.65 2.58
N ILE A 110 0.76 -6.40 2.47
CA ILE A 110 0.44 -7.15 1.26
C ILE A 110 -0.83 -6.55 0.65
N ALA A 111 -0.75 -6.10 -0.59
CA ALA A 111 -1.93 -5.62 -1.30
C ALA A 111 -2.55 -6.79 -2.02
N GLY A 112 -3.70 -7.25 -1.55
CA GLY A 112 -4.38 -8.41 -2.08
C GLY A 112 -4.39 -9.57 -1.12
N THR A 113 -4.49 -10.79 -1.66
CA THR A 113 -4.54 -12.02 -0.87
C THR A 113 -3.15 -12.45 -0.42
N LEU A 114 -3.09 -13.50 0.40
CA LEU A 114 -1.80 -14.01 0.90
C LEU A 114 -0.84 -14.43 -0.20
N ILE A 115 -1.37 -14.80 -1.37
CA ILE A 115 -0.52 -15.21 -2.49
C ILE A 115 -0.13 -14.04 -3.40
N SER A 116 -0.54 -12.84 -3.06
CA SER A 116 -0.22 -11.67 -3.86
C SER A 116 1.28 -11.39 -3.85
N LYS A 117 1.82 -11.05 -5.02
CA LYS A 117 3.22 -10.64 -5.13
C LYS A 117 3.44 -9.18 -4.72
N PHE A 118 2.36 -8.44 -4.52
CA PHE A 118 2.45 -7.02 -4.19
C PHE A 118 2.68 -6.85 -2.69
N GLN A 119 3.91 -7.14 -2.29
CA GLN A 119 4.32 -7.08 -0.89
C GLN A 119 5.30 -5.93 -0.71
N PHE A 120 5.06 -5.18 0.35
CA PHE A 120 5.85 -3.99 0.66
C PHE A 120 6.34 -4.07 2.09
N THR A 121 7.46 -3.40 2.34
CA THR A 121 7.95 -3.17 3.68
C THR A 121 7.82 -1.69 3.98
N CYS A 122 7.24 -1.38 5.13
CA CYS A 122 7.13 0.00 5.59
C CYS A 122 7.90 0.16 6.89
N LEU A 123 8.92 1.00 6.86
CA LEU A 123 9.73 1.31 8.04
C LEU A 123 9.19 2.55 8.72
N VAL A 124 8.93 2.41 10.00
CA VAL A 124 8.40 3.51 10.80
C VAL A 124 9.33 3.89 11.93
#